data_db073d3c5de134ad95daae4803666c40
#
_entry.id   db073d3c5de134ad95daae4803666c40
#
_cell.length_a   1.000
_cell.length_b   1.000
_cell.length_c   1.000
_cell.angle_alpha   90.00
_cell.angle_beta   90.00
_cell.angle_gamma   90.00
#
_symmetry.space_group_name_H-M   'P 1'
#
loop_
_entity.id
_entity.type
_entity.pdbx_description
1 polymer ?
#
loop_
_entity_poly.entity_id
_entity_poly.type
_entity_poly.pdbx_seq_one_letter_code
_entity_poly.pdbx_strand_id
1 'polypeptide(L)'
;MKIEQIYTGCLSQGAYYIESKGEAAIIDPLREVTPYIEKASKNNAVIKYIFETHFHADFVSGHVTLAKETGATIVYGPEAKTSFDSLIAKDQQEFKIGDITLTVLHTPGHTMESTTYLLRDENQKDIAIFSGDTLFLGDVGRPDLAQKAADLTQEDLAGILFESLRKKIMPLADDVLVYPAHGAGSACGKNLSKETVGTIGEQKKTNYALRADMTKEEFIKEVTDGLLPPPQYFPLNVKMNKEGYEDIKSVLETGTRPLSPEDFEVTANETGAIILDVRHQDEFAKGHIPQSIFIGIDGGFAPWVGALIGDVQQPILLVTPE
;
A
#
# COMPACT_ATOMS: atom_id res chain seq x y z
N MET A 1 -11.80 -17.64 13.32
CA MET A 1 -11.35 -16.49 12.48
C MET A 1 -10.18 -15.81 13.14
N LYS A 2 -9.15 -15.43 12.36
CA LYS A 2 -7.97 -14.69 12.80
C LYS A 2 -7.76 -13.52 11.85
N ILE A 3 -7.49 -12.34 12.37
CA ILE A 3 -7.12 -11.14 11.62
C ILE A 3 -5.82 -10.65 12.23
N GLU A 4 -4.82 -10.38 11.42
CA GLU A 4 -3.55 -9.85 11.87
C GLU A 4 -3.06 -8.76 10.93
N GLN A 5 -2.77 -7.59 11.48
CA GLN A 5 -2.14 -6.50 10.78
C GLN A 5 -0.62 -6.72 10.78
N ILE A 6 -0.01 -6.65 9.61
CA ILE A 6 1.45 -6.66 9.42
C ILE A 6 1.82 -5.24 9.00
N TYR A 7 2.28 -4.45 9.97
CA TYR A 7 2.53 -3.03 9.78
C TYR A 7 4.00 -2.73 9.50
N THR A 8 4.26 -1.94 8.46
CA THR A 8 5.61 -1.54 8.05
C THR A 8 5.82 -0.05 8.30
N GLY A 9 6.58 0.27 9.33
CA GLY A 9 6.72 1.63 9.86
C GLY A 9 7.34 2.62 8.85
N CYS A 10 8.35 2.23 8.06
CA CYS A 10 9.01 3.13 7.10
C CYS A 10 8.11 3.57 5.92
N LEU A 11 7.06 2.79 5.63
CA LEU A 11 6.05 3.10 4.62
C LEU A 11 4.72 3.54 5.25
N SER A 12 4.61 3.44 6.58
CA SER A 12 3.34 3.62 7.30
C SER A 12 2.20 2.77 6.71
N GLN A 13 2.53 1.55 6.24
CA GLN A 13 1.65 0.67 5.47
C GLN A 13 1.21 -0.54 6.29
N GLY A 14 -0.07 -0.89 6.23
CA GLY A 14 -0.68 -2.07 6.81
C GLY A 14 -1.07 -3.09 5.75
N ALA A 15 -0.40 -4.26 5.75
CA ALA A 15 -0.88 -5.46 5.09
C ALA A 15 -1.68 -6.31 6.08
N TYR A 16 -2.57 -7.17 5.57
CA TYR A 16 -3.43 -7.95 6.45
C TYR A 16 -3.42 -9.43 6.09
N TYR A 17 -3.26 -10.27 7.12
CA TYR A 17 -3.43 -11.71 7.07
C TYR A 17 -4.78 -12.07 7.70
N ILE A 18 -5.61 -12.78 6.95
CA ILE A 18 -6.94 -13.23 7.41
C ILE A 18 -7.00 -14.74 7.26
N GLU A 19 -7.52 -15.43 8.29
CA GLU A 19 -7.55 -16.88 8.31
C GLU A 19 -8.83 -17.42 8.95
N SER A 20 -9.38 -18.47 8.35
CA SER A 20 -10.47 -19.29 8.91
C SER A 20 -10.36 -20.73 8.42
N LYS A 21 -10.44 -21.71 9.34
CA LYS A 21 -10.50 -23.15 9.02
C LYS A 21 -9.41 -23.65 8.06
N GLY A 22 -8.18 -23.18 8.23
CA GLY A 22 -7.04 -23.60 7.39
C GLY A 22 -7.00 -22.96 6.00
N GLU A 23 -7.84 -21.98 5.73
CA GLU A 23 -7.79 -21.15 4.54
C GLU A 23 -7.40 -19.72 4.92
N ALA A 24 -6.53 -19.10 4.14
CA ALA A 24 -6.05 -17.74 4.38
C ALA A 24 -6.20 -16.84 3.16
N ALA A 25 -6.23 -15.55 3.42
CA ALA A 25 -6.09 -14.49 2.42
C ALA A 25 -5.14 -13.41 2.92
N ILE A 26 -4.48 -12.76 1.99
CA ILE A 26 -3.62 -11.62 2.24
C ILE A 26 -4.23 -10.40 1.56
N ILE A 27 -4.20 -9.25 2.22
CA ILE A 27 -4.62 -7.97 1.64
C ILE A 27 -3.42 -7.03 1.61
N ASP A 28 -3.18 -6.42 0.44
CA ASP A 28 -2.13 -5.45 0.16
C ASP A 28 -0.73 -5.89 0.63
N PRO A 29 -0.23 -7.08 0.20
CA PRO A 29 1.05 -7.61 0.65
C PRO A 29 2.21 -6.73 0.19
N LEU A 30 3.23 -6.57 1.04
CA LEU A 30 4.51 -6.02 0.63
C LEU A 30 5.24 -6.95 -0.33
N ARG A 31 6.23 -6.39 -1.05
CA ARG A 31 7.01 -7.11 -2.06
C ARG A 31 7.80 -8.30 -1.51
N GLU A 32 8.25 -8.24 -0.26
CA GLU A 32 8.83 -9.39 0.46
C GLU A 32 7.70 -10.28 0.98
N VAL A 33 7.53 -11.45 0.34
CA VAL A 33 6.36 -12.32 0.57
C VAL A 33 6.60 -13.46 1.56
N THR A 34 7.86 -13.73 1.91
CA THR A 34 8.24 -14.81 2.83
C THR A 34 7.48 -14.79 4.17
N PRO A 35 7.28 -13.62 4.82
CA PRO A 35 6.55 -13.57 6.10
C PRO A 35 5.10 -14.07 6.01
N TYR A 36 4.41 -13.84 4.89
CA TYR A 36 3.04 -14.29 4.69
C TYR A 36 2.98 -15.81 4.49
N ILE A 37 3.92 -16.37 3.70
CA ILE A 37 4.02 -17.80 3.42
C ILE A 37 4.37 -18.57 4.70
N GLU A 38 5.38 -18.11 5.44
CA GLU A 38 5.78 -18.72 6.72
C GLU A 38 4.63 -18.70 7.74
N LYS A 39 3.89 -17.58 7.82
CA LYS A 39 2.74 -17.47 8.70
C LYS A 39 1.64 -18.47 8.34
N ALA A 40 1.28 -18.58 7.07
CA ALA A 40 0.28 -19.56 6.62
C ALA A 40 0.76 -20.99 6.91
N SER A 41 2.01 -21.32 6.61
CA SER A 41 2.61 -22.61 6.90
C SER A 41 2.58 -22.94 8.39
N LYS A 42 3.00 -22.01 9.25
CA LYS A 42 2.97 -22.17 10.72
C LYS A 42 1.56 -22.45 11.27
N ASN A 43 0.56 -21.89 10.64
CA ASN A 43 -0.85 -22.07 11.02
C ASN A 43 -1.51 -23.29 10.31
N ASN A 44 -0.79 -24.02 9.47
CA ASN A 44 -1.34 -25.09 8.59
C ASN A 44 -2.48 -24.55 7.71
N ALA A 45 -2.35 -23.35 7.19
CA ALA A 45 -3.32 -22.70 6.32
C ALA A 45 -2.80 -22.60 4.88
N VAL A 46 -3.73 -22.61 3.92
CA VAL A 46 -3.46 -22.40 2.50
C VAL A 46 -3.91 -20.99 2.13
N ILE A 47 -3.00 -20.19 1.54
CA ILE A 47 -3.35 -18.87 1.00
C ILE A 47 -4.14 -19.09 -0.28
N LYS A 48 -5.43 -18.75 -0.28
CA LYS A 48 -6.35 -18.91 -1.43
C LYS A 48 -6.43 -17.66 -2.29
N TYR A 49 -6.41 -16.50 -1.65
CA TYR A 49 -6.61 -15.21 -2.30
C TYR A 49 -5.58 -14.19 -1.84
N ILE A 50 -5.23 -13.31 -2.76
CA ILE A 50 -4.46 -12.11 -2.54
C ILE A 50 -5.33 -10.96 -3.04
N PHE A 51 -5.79 -10.13 -2.12
CA PHE A 51 -6.64 -8.99 -2.42
C PHE A 51 -5.80 -7.72 -2.49
N GLU A 52 -5.99 -6.97 -3.55
CA GLU A 52 -5.42 -5.62 -3.68
C GLU A 52 -6.56 -4.61 -3.59
N THR A 53 -6.42 -3.62 -2.72
CA THR A 53 -7.44 -2.57 -2.57
C THR A 53 -7.42 -1.60 -3.74
N HIS A 54 -6.24 -1.35 -4.30
CA HIS A 54 -6.02 -0.50 -5.48
C HIS A 54 -4.60 -0.73 -6.04
N PHE A 55 -4.23 -0.04 -7.12
CA PHE A 55 -2.83 -0.01 -7.56
C PHE A 55 -2.04 1.00 -6.71
N HIS A 56 -1.33 0.49 -5.70
CA HIS A 56 -0.52 1.31 -4.79
C HIS A 56 0.51 2.15 -5.53
N ALA A 57 0.64 3.41 -5.13
CA ALA A 57 1.60 4.34 -5.69
C ALA A 57 2.89 4.44 -4.86
N ASP A 58 2.80 4.24 -3.56
CA ASP A 58 3.88 4.43 -2.60
C ASP A 58 4.80 3.23 -2.43
N PHE A 59 4.35 2.01 -2.80
CA PHE A 59 5.16 0.80 -2.81
C PHE A 59 4.77 -0.17 -3.94
N VAL A 60 5.65 -1.11 -4.23
CA VAL A 60 5.36 -2.24 -5.13
C VAL A 60 4.84 -3.40 -4.30
N SER A 61 3.58 -3.78 -4.53
CA SER A 61 2.94 -4.90 -3.83
C SER A 61 3.55 -6.25 -4.23
N GLY A 62 3.48 -7.22 -3.32
CA GLY A 62 3.99 -8.58 -3.50
C GLY A 62 3.06 -9.55 -4.23
N HIS A 63 1.92 -9.09 -4.72
CA HIS A 63 0.83 -9.93 -5.24
C HIS A 63 1.28 -10.93 -6.32
N VAL A 64 2.09 -10.49 -7.30
CA VAL A 64 2.55 -11.38 -8.39
C VAL A 64 3.47 -12.48 -7.87
N THR A 65 4.46 -12.12 -7.03
CA THR A 65 5.38 -13.09 -6.44
C THR A 65 4.65 -14.05 -5.51
N LEU A 66 3.76 -13.53 -4.64
CA LEU A 66 2.99 -14.34 -3.70
C LEU A 66 2.07 -15.32 -4.43
N ALA A 67 1.40 -14.89 -5.50
CA ALA A 67 0.58 -15.76 -6.32
C ALA A 67 1.39 -16.87 -7.00
N LYS A 68 2.58 -16.53 -7.55
CA LYS A 68 3.49 -17.49 -8.16
C LYS A 68 3.98 -18.55 -7.18
N GLU A 69 4.30 -18.16 -5.93
CA GLU A 69 4.82 -19.09 -4.91
C GLU A 69 3.75 -19.94 -4.24
N THR A 70 2.50 -19.44 -4.16
CA THR A 70 1.42 -20.12 -3.40
C THR A 70 0.32 -20.73 -4.27
N GLY A 71 0.22 -20.30 -5.52
CA GLY A 71 -0.92 -20.63 -6.39
C GLY A 71 -2.20 -19.88 -6.05
N ALA A 72 -2.13 -18.86 -5.15
CA ALA A 72 -3.28 -18.06 -4.76
C ALA A 72 -3.78 -17.17 -5.92
N THR A 73 -5.08 -16.93 -5.94
CA THR A 73 -5.70 -16.04 -6.94
C THR A 73 -5.55 -14.59 -6.52
N ILE A 74 -4.98 -13.75 -7.40
CA ILE A 74 -4.97 -12.30 -7.21
C ILE A 74 -6.35 -11.75 -7.53
N VAL A 75 -6.89 -10.91 -6.65
CA VAL A 75 -8.22 -10.30 -6.79
C VAL A 75 -8.09 -8.79 -6.69
N TYR A 76 -8.56 -8.11 -7.72
CA TYR A 76 -8.77 -6.65 -7.74
C TYR A 76 -10.25 -6.32 -7.78
N GLY A 77 -10.60 -5.11 -7.39
CA GLY A 77 -11.95 -4.58 -7.52
C GLY A 77 -12.34 -4.23 -8.96
N PRO A 78 -13.58 -3.74 -9.15
CA PRO A 78 -14.06 -3.31 -10.46
C PRO A 78 -13.15 -2.26 -11.09
N GLU A 79 -13.16 -2.18 -12.43
CA GLU A 79 -12.40 -1.25 -13.26
C GLU A 79 -10.87 -1.45 -13.27
N ALA A 80 -10.30 -2.32 -12.44
CA ALA A 80 -8.89 -2.65 -12.51
C ALA A 80 -8.55 -3.32 -13.87
N LYS A 81 -7.36 -2.99 -14.39
CA LYS A 81 -6.83 -3.57 -15.63
C LYS A 81 -5.38 -3.96 -15.39
N THR A 82 -5.10 -5.24 -15.35
CA THR A 82 -3.77 -5.81 -15.10
C THR A 82 -3.20 -6.42 -16.38
N SER A 83 -1.88 -6.50 -16.46
CA SER A 83 -1.17 -7.21 -17.54
C SER A 83 -0.75 -8.64 -17.15
N PHE A 84 -1.22 -9.13 -16.03
CA PHE A 84 -1.01 -10.49 -15.51
C PHE A 84 -2.36 -11.11 -15.13
N ASP A 85 -2.35 -12.42 -14.90
CA ASP A 85 -3.56 -13.15 -14.52
C ASP A 85 -4.09 -12.68 -13.17
N SER A 86 -5.29 -12.14 -13.17
CA SER A 86 -6.00 -11.71 -11.98
C SER A 86 -7.52 -11.83 -12.16
N LEU A 87 -8.22 -11.96 -11.07
CA LEU A 87 -9.68 -11.92 -11.05
C LEU A 87 -10.14 -10.48 -10.78
N ILE A 88 -10.83 -9.89 -11.74
CA ILE A 88 -11.47 -8.59 -11.56
C ILE A 88 -12.86 -8.83 -11.00
N ALA A 89 -13.02 -8.54 -9.73
CA ALA A 89 -14.27 -8.78 -9.01
C ALA A 89 -15.32 -7.73 -9.36
N LYS A 90 -16.58 -8.12 -9.21
CA LYS A 90 -17.72 -7.19 -9.33
C LYS A 90 -18.04 -6.57 -7.97
N ASP A 91 -18.63 -5.39 -7.97
CA ASP A 91 -19.20 -4.84 -6.74
C ASP A 91 -20.18 -5.83 -6.10
N GLN A 92 -20.10 -6.00 -4.78
CA GLN A 92 -20.85 -6.96 -3.98
C GLN A 92 -20.49 -8.44 -4.23
N GLN A 93 -19.44 -8.73 -4.97
CA GLN A 93 -18.99 -10.11 -5.10
C GLN A 93 -18.41 -10.62 -3.78
N GLU A 94 -18.72 -11.88 -3.47
CA GLU A 94 -18.31 -12.53 -2.22
C GLU A 94 -17.23 -13.60 -2.45
N PHE A 95 -16.26 -13.65 -1.54
CA PHE A 95 -15.19 -14.64 -1.53
C PHE A 95 -15.18 -15.34 -0.17
N LYS A 96 -15.28 -16.69 -0.19
CA LYS A 96 -15.24 -17.50 1.02
C LYS A 96 -13.81 -17.89 1.39
N ILE A 97 -13.49 -17.76 2.69
CA ILE A 97 -12.24 -18.16 3.31
C ILE A 97 -12.63 -18.98 4.54
N GLY A 98 -12.64 -20.31 4.42
CA GLY A 98 -13.23 -21.18 5.45
C GLY A 98 -14.69 -20.82 5.74
N ASP A 99 -14.97 -20.42 6.97
CA ASP A 99 -16.32 -20.04 7.42
C ASP A 99 -16.64 -18.54 7.28
N ILE A 100 -15.66 -17.73 6.89
CA ILE A 100 -15.83 -16.27 6.75
C ILE A 100 -15.98 -15.85 5.30
N THR A 101 -16.47 -14.63 5.10
CA THR A 101 -16.72 -14.08 3.76
C THR A 101 -16.12 -12.69 3.65
N LEU A 102 -15.39 -12.42 2.56
CA LEU A 102 -15.01 -11.07 2.14
C LEU A 102 -15.92 -10.62 1.01
N THR A 103 -16.60 -9.49 1.19
CA THR A 103 -17.47 -8.86 0.19
C THR A 103 -16.77 -7.64 -0.39
N VAL A 104 -16.78 -7.54 -1.71
CA VAL A 104 -16.21 -6.41 -2.46
C VAL A 104 -17.16 -5.21 -2.37
N LEU A 105 -16.68 -4.10 -1.86
CA LEU A 105 -17.35 -2.80 -1.93
C LEU A 105 -16.55 -1.91 -2.88
N HIS A 106 -17.07 -1.64 -4.08
CA HIS A 106 -16.42 -0.71 -4.99
C HIS A 106 -16.52 0.71 -4.44
N THR A 107 -15.39 1.31 -4.13
CA THR A 107 -15.27 2.62 -3.46
C THR A 107 -14.30 3.53 -4.21
N PRO A 108 -14.61 3.89 -5.49
CA PRO A 108 -13.75 4.74 -6.29
C PRO A 108 -13.60 6.15 -5.73
N GLY A 109 -12.55 6.85 -6.16
CA GLY A 109 -12.31 8.25 -5.85
C GLY A 109 -10.87 8.58 -5.47
N HIS A 110 -10.21 7.76 -4.66
CA HIS A 110 -8.74 7.79 -4.54
C HIS A 110 -8.12 7.30 -5.86
N THR A 111 -8.50 6.12 -6.31
CA THR A 111 -8.36 5.64 -7.69
C THR A 111 -9.71 5.11 -8.19
N MET A 112 -9.83 4.84 -9.50
CA MET A 112 -11.12 4.37 -10.05
C MET A 112 -11.41 2.93 -9.68
N GLU A 113 -10.38 2.09 -9.54
CA GLU A 113 -10.48 0.69 -9.12
C GLU A 113 -10.50 0.50 -7.60
N SER A 114 -10.39 1.58 -6.82
CA SER A 114 -10.36 1.52 -5.35
C SER A 114 -11.51 0.70 -4.78
N THR A 115 -11.16 -0.19 -3.87
CA THR A 115 -12.07 -1.20 -3.31
C THR A 115 -11.85 -1.32 -1.82
N THR A 116 -12.94 -1.36 -1.08
CA THR A 116 -12.98 -1.74 0.33
C THR A 116 -13.46 -3.18 0.43
N TYR A 117 -12.80 -4.01 1.22
CA TYR A 117 -13.23 -5.38 1.47
C TYR A 117 -13.92 -5.47 2.82
N LEU A 118 -15.21 -5.88 2.81
CA LEU A 118 -16.01 -6.07 4.03
C LEU A 118 -15.92 -7.52 4.48
N LEU A 119 -15.42 -7.74 5.70
CA LEU A 119 -15.31 -9.05 6.32
C LEU A 119 -16.55 -9.36 7.14
N ARG A 120 -17.14 -10.53 6.87
CA ARG A 120 -18.24 -11.11 7.65
C ARG A 120 -17.82 -12.42 8.30
N ASP A 121 -18.33 -12.63 9.51
CA ASP A 121 -18.17 -13.89 10.23
C ASP A 121 -19.07 -15.03 9.67
N GLU A 122 -19.01 -16.17 10.31
CA GLU A 122 -19.84 -17.34 9.96
C GLU A 122 -21.35 -17.10 10.09
N ASN A 123 -21.77 -16.08 10.84
CA ASN A 123 -23.16 -15.68 11.02
C ASN A 123 -23.58 -14.55 10.07
N GLN A 124 -22.72 -14.18 9.14
CA GLN A 124 -22.90 -13.04 8.21
C GLN A 124 -22.97 -11.68 8.92
N LYS A 125 -22.42 -11.57 10.13
CA LYS A 125 -22.25 -10.30 10.82
C LYS A 125 -21.07 -9.55 10.22
N ASP A 126 -21.26 -8.26 9.92
CA ASP A 126 -20.19 -7.36 9.50
C ASP A 126 -19.21 -7.15 10.68
N ILE A 127 -17.94 -7.49 10.50
CA ILE A 127 -16.91 -7.45 11.55
C ILE A 127 -15.91 -6.34 11.31
N ALA A 128 -15.42 -6.22 10.07
CA ALA A 128 -14.35 -5.29 9.74
C ALA A 128 -14.40 -4.87 8.27
N ILE A 129 -13.83 -3.73 7.97
CA ILE A 129 -13.48 -3.35 6.60
C ILE A 129 -11.96 -3.18 6.47
N PHE A 130 -11.43 -3.59 5.32
CA PHE A 130 -10.09 -3.26 4.83
C PHE A 130 -10.29 -2.18 3.78
N SER A 131 -10.12 -0.94 4.22
CA SER A 131 -10.59 0.22 3.45
C SER A 131 -9.61 0.72 2.39
N GLY A 132 -8.39 0.15 2.34
CA GLY A 132 -7.36 0.70 1.47
C GLY A 132 -7.16 2.18 1.76
N ASP A 133 -7.09 2.96 0.68
CA ASP A 133 -7.00 4.41 0.72
C ASP A 133 -8.36 5.11 0.55
N THR A 134 -9.47 4.37 0.62
CA THR A 134 -10.80 4.98 0.65
C THR A 134 -11.06 5.72 1.96
N LEU A 135 -10.71 5.11 3.09
CA LEU A 135 -10.88 5.68 4.43
C LEU A 135 -9.67 5.36 5.29
N PHE A 136 -9.06 6.40 5.83
CA PHE A 136 -8.06 6.31 6.90
C PHE A 136 -8.68 6.64 8.26
N LEU A 137 -7.91 6.46 9.32
CA LEU A 137 -8.32 6.96 10.64
C LEU A 137 -8.01 8.46 10.72
N GLY A 138 -9.06 9.28 10.80
CA GLY A 138 -8.99 10.73 10.84
C GLY A 138 -8.94 11.42 9.47
N ASP A 139 -8.77 10.69 8.38
CA ASP A 139 -8.64 11.25 7.02
C ASP A 139 -9.20 10.30 5.95
N VAL A 140 -9.03 10.67 4.68
CA VAL A 140 -9.33 9.87 3.48
C VAL A 140 -8.18 9.97 2.49
N GLY A 141 -8.11 9.04 1.55
CA GLY A 141 -7.11 9.06 0.49
C GLY A 141 -7.21 10.29 -0.41
N ARG A 142 -6.08 10.81 -0.83
CA ARG A 142 -5.99 11.97 -1.72
C ARG A 142 -6.56 11.65 -3.11
N PRO A 143 -7.37 12.55 -3.71
CA PRO A 143 -8.07 12.25 -4.96
C PRO A 143 -7.29 12.62 -6.22
N ASP A 144 -6.06 13.13 -6.11
CA ASP A 144 -5.31 13.71 -7.24
C ASP A 144 -4.39 12.73 -7.98
N LEU A 145 -4.19 11.51 -7.47
CA LEU A 145 -3.23 10.57 -8.04
C LEU A 145 -3.71 9.93 -9.36
N ALA A 146 -5.00 9.72 -9.51
CA ALA A 146 -5.57 9.02 -10.67
C ALA A 146 -6.04 9.93 -11.82
N GLN A 147 -5.86 11.26 -11.74
CA GLN A 147 -6.39 12.24 -12.69
C GLN A 147 -6.09 11.88 -14.16
N LYS A 148 -4.81 11.65 -14.49
CA LYS A 148 -4.39 11.34 -15.87
C LYS A 148 -4.91 9.99 -16.35
N ALA A 149 -4.99 9.01 -15.47
CA ALA A 149 -5.43 7.66 -15.82
C ALA A 149 -6.95 7.60 -16.03
N ALA A 150 -7.70 8.42 -15.32
CA ALA A 150 -9.16 8.48 -15.37
C ALA A 150 -9.70 9.53 -16.35
N ASP A 151 -8.86 10.45 -16.84
CA ASP A 151 -9.28 11.65 -17.59
C ASP A 151 -10.29 12.51 -16.80
N LEU A 152 -10.04 12.67 -15.51
CA LEU A 152 -10.87 13.40 -14.55
C LEU A 152 -10.04 14.43 -13.80
N THR A 153 -10.69 15.46 -13.27
CA THR A 153 -10.06 16.41 -12.36
C THR A 153 -9.97 15.83 -10.94
N GLN A 154 -9.14 16.42 -10.09
CA GLN A 154 -9.10 16.03 -8.66
C GLN A 154 -10.45 16.30 -7.96
N GLU A 155 -11.19 17.34 -8.40
CA GLU A 155 -12.51 17.69 -7.88
C GLU A 155 -13.55 16.63 -8.27
N ASP A 156 -13.48 16.10 -9.50
CA ASP A 156 -14.33 15.00 -9.95
C ASP A 156 -14.08 13.74 -9.11
N LEU A 157 -12.81 13.37 -8.93
CA LEU A 157 -12.41 12.22 -8.13
C LEU A 157 -12.79 12.39 -6.64
N ALA A 158 -12.60 13.58 -6.08
CA ALA A 158 -13.09 13.92 -4.73
C ALA A 158 -14.61 13.75 -4.60
N GLY A 159 -15.35 14.22 -5.61
CA GLY A 159 -16.80 14.05 -5.66
C GLY A 159 -17.25 12.59 -5.75
N ILE A 160 -16.49 11.73 -6.45
CA ILE A 160 -16.71 10.28 -6.52
C ILE A 160 -16.39 9.63 -5.16
N LEU A 161 -15.28 10.02 -4.51
CA LEU A 161 -14.92 9.54 -3.18
C LEU A 161 -15.99 9.88 -2.15
N PHE A 162 -16.55 11.09 -2.18
CA PHE A 162 -17.68 11.48 -1.34
C PHE A 162 -18.86 10.50 -1.47
N GLU A 163 -19.26 10.18 -2.70
CA GLU A 163 -20.36 9.22 -2.94
C GLU A 163 -20.02 7.82 -2.41
N SER A 164 -18.78 7.37 -2.60
CA SER A 164 -18.30 6.09 -2.06
C SER A 164 -18.42 6.03 -0.55
N LEU A 165 -17.95 7.06 0.16
CA LEU A 165 -18.04 7.17 1.61
C LEU A 165 -19.49 7.18 2.09
N ARG A 166 -20.36 7.98 1.46
CA ARG A 166 -21.78 8.14 1.86
C ARG A 166 -22.59 6.88 1.60
N LYS A 167 -22.37 6.19 0.47
CA LYS A 167 -23.20 5.06 0.04
C LYS A 167 -22.71 3.70 0.52
N LYS A 168 -21.39 3.55 0.72
CA LYS A 168 -20.79 2.24 1.03
C LYS A 168 -20.22 2.13 2.44
N ILE A 169 -19.65 3.21 2.97
CA ILE A 169 -18.94 3.19 4.26
C ILE A 169 -19.84 3.66 5.41
N MET A 170 -20.45 4.82 5.29
CA MET A 170 -21.28 5.38 6.36
C MET A 170 -22.50 4.53 6.75
N PRO A 171 -23.14 3.73 5.86
CA PRO A 171 -24.21 2.84 6.24
C PRO A 171 -23.80 1.67 7.13
N LEU A 172 -22.51 1.35 7.23
CA LEU A 172 -22.02 0.27 8.08
C LEU A 172 -22.25 0.58 9.56
N ALA A 173 -22.41 -0.48 10.36
CA ALA A 173 -22.64 -0.37 11.79
C ALA A 173 -21.43 0.23 12.52
N ASP A 174 -21.68 0.93 13.62
CA ASP A 174 -20.64 1.67 14.34
C ASP A 174 -19.58 0.79 14.98
N ASP A 175 -19.89 -0.48 15.24
CA ASP A 175 -18.95 -1.47 15.82
C ASP A 175 -18.05 -2.16 14.78
N VAL A 176 -18.25 -1.91 13.50
CA VAL A 176 -17.38 -2.45 12.43
C VAL A 176 -15.99 -1.83 12.53
N LEU A 177 -14.97 -2.69 12.58
CA LEU A 177 -13.58 -2.28 12.64
C LEU A 177 -13.10 -1.70 11.30
N VAL A 178 -12.22 -0.70 11.35
CA VAL A 178 -11.58 -0.09 10.18
C VAL A 178 -10.09 -0.44 10.20
N TYR A 179 -9.65 -1.11 9.15
CA TYR A 179 -8.27 -1.47 8.85
C TYR A 179 -7.83 -0.74 7.57
N PRO A 180 -7.20 0.44 7.67
CA PRO A 180 -6.77 1.23 6.51
C PRO A 180 -5.44 0.72 5.93
N ALA A 181 -5.13 1.04 4.68
CA ALA A 181 -3.81 0.72 4.12
C ALA A 181 -2.68 1.54 4.75
N HIS A 182 -2.97 2.73 5.27
CA HIS A 182 -1.93 3.60 5.82
C HIS A 182 -2.30 4.21 7.17
N GLY A 183 -1.22 4.52 7.94
CA GLY A 183 -1.23 5.30 9.16
C GLY A 183 -0.43 6.60 9.03
N ALA A 184 -0.16 7.27 10.16
CA ALA A 184 0.57 8.53 10.21
C ALA A 184 1.95 8.44 9.54
N GLY A 185 2.23 9.39 8.65
CA GLY A 185 3.49 9.48 7.91
C GLY A 185 3.40 9.09 6.44
N SER A 186 2.29 8.50 5.98
CA SER A 186 2.09 8.22 4.55
C SER A 186 1.82 9.50 3.75
N ALA A 187 2.31 9.53 2.51
CA ALA A 187 2.04 10.60 1.54
C ALA A 187 0.66 10.48 0.86
N CYS A 188 -0.10 9.40 1.17
CA CYS A 188 -1.42 9.15 0.58
C CYS A 188 -2.56 9.92 1.26
N GLY A 189 -2.32 10.60 2.39
CA GLY A 189 -3.28 11.45 3.09
C GLY A 189 -2.61 12.65 3.77
N LYS A 190 -3.39 13.53 4.43
CA LYS A 190 -2.89 14.76 5.05
C LYS A 190 -2.74 14.64 6.57
N ASN A 191 -3.75 14.09 7.24
CA ASN A 191 -3.89 14.12 8.71
C ASN A 191 -4.20 12.73 9.29
N LEU A 192 -3.46 11.71 8.88
CA LEU A 192 -3.67 10.35 9.36
C LEU A 192 -3.36 10.24 10.86
N SER A 193 -4.21 9.51 11.57
CA SER A 193 -4.02 9.19 12.98
C SER A 193 -2.81 8.26 13.21
N LYS A 194 -2.30 8.26 14.45
CA LYS A 194 -1.25 7.34 14.88
C LYS A 194 -1.78 5.92 15.11
N GLU A 195 -3.04 5.80 15.42
CA GLU A 195 -3.72 4.51 15.53
C GLU A 195 -3.76 3.84 14.15
N THR A 196 -3.67 2.52 14.14
CA THR A 196 -3.71 1.72 12.91
C THR A 196 -4.98 0.88 12.79
N VAL A 197 -5.84 0.91 13.81
CA VAL A 197 -7.15 0.26 13.86
C VAL A 197 -8.12 1.17 14.61
N GLY A 198 -9.33 1.31 14.08
CA GLY A 198 -10.41 2.08 14.70
C GLY A 198 -11.78 1.46 14.43
N THR A 199 -12.86 2.20 14.62
CA THR A 199 -14.22 1.76 14.30
C THR A 199 -14.94 2.77 13.42
N ILE A 200 -15.94 2.31 12.68
CA ILE A 200 -16.81 3.20 11.87
C ILE A 200 -17.45 4.28 12.74
N GLY A 201 -17.92 3.91 13.94
CA GLY A 201 -18.56 4.86 14.86
C GLY A 201 -17.62 5.95 15.37
N GLU A 202 -16.34 5.62 15.61
CA GLU A 202 -15.31 6.62 15.95
C GLU A 202 -15.05 7.53 14.75
N GLN A 203 -14.90 6.97 13.54
CA GLN A 203 -14.65 7.76 12.35
C GLN A 203 -15.82 8.70 12.04
N LYS A 204 -17.06 8.28 12.19
CA LYS A 204 -18.24 9.17 12.06
C LYS A 204 -18.19 10.37 13.02
N LYS A 205 -17.53 10.26 14.18
CA LYS A 205 -17.43 11.33 15.19
C LYS A 205 -16.20 12.22 15.01
N THR A 206 -15.08 11.65 14.58
CA THR A 206 -13.77 12.32 14.62
C THR A 206 -13.20 12.64 13.24
N ASN A 207 -13.57 11.89 12.20
CA ASN A 207 -13.07 12.10 10.85
C ASN A 207 -13.91 13.17 10.13
N TYR A 208 -13.27 14.25 9.70
CA TYR A 208 -13.95 15.35 9.02
C TYR A 208 -14.74 14.88 7.79
N ALA A 209 -14.18 13.93 7.05
CA ALA A 209 -14.76 13.41 5.81
C ALA A 209 -16.08 12.64 6.00
N LEU A 210 -16.32 12.10 7.22
CA LEU A 210 -17.52 11.36 7.56
C LEU A 210 -18.56 12.20 8.33
N ARG A 211 -18.35 13.50 8.52
CA ARG A 211 -19.34 14.38 9.12
C ARG A 211 -20.65 14.32 8.36
N ALA A 212 -21.75 14.09 9.07
CA ALA A 212 -23.09 13.94 8.46
C ALA A 212 -23.62 15.22 7.83
N ASP A 213 -23.19 16.39 8.35
CA ASP A 213 -23.59 17.73 7.91
C ASP A 213 -22.74 18.28 6.77
N MET A 214 -21.63 17.62 6.39
CA MET A 214 -20.72 18.06 5.32
C MET A 214 -21.36 17.89 3.94
N THR A 215 -21.48 18.97 3.19
CA THR A 215 -21.93 18.93 1.80
C THR A 215 -20.85 18.37 0.87
N LYS A 216 -21.22 17.97 -0.33
CA LYS A 216 -20.29 17.48 -1.33
C LYS A 216 -19.28 18.57 -1.73
N GLU A 217 -19.71 19.79 -1.87
CA GLU A 217 -18.88 20.95 -2.22
C GLU A 217 -17.85 21.27 -1.13
N GLU A 218 -18.28 21.21 0.15
CA GLU A 218 -17.39 21.39 1.30
C GLU A 218 -16.35 20.26 1.36
N PHE A 219 -16.76 19.00 1.15
CA PHE A 219 -15.86 17.87 1.11
C PHE A 219 -14.80 17.99 0.01
N ILE A 220 -15.24 18.32 -1.23
CA ILE A 220 -14.31 18.51 -2.36
C ILE A 220 -13.28 19.57 -2.02
N LYS A 221 -13.71 20.73 -1.51
CA LYS A 221 -12.81 21.79 -1.11
C LYS A 221 -11.82 21.33 -0.05
N GLU A 222 -12.30 20.69 1.01
CA GLU A 222 -11.47 20.28 2.15
C GLU A 222 -10.44 19.22 1.75
N VAL A 223 -10.83 18.20 0.97
CA VAL A 223 -9.93 17.09 0.61
C VAL A 223 -8.88 17.51 -0.43
N THR A 224 -9.18 18.49 -1.29
CA THR A 224 -8.26 18.96 -2.33
C THR A 224 -7.35 20.13 -1.86
N ASP A 225 -7.71 20.80 -0.76
CA ASP A 225 -6.94 21.92 -0.26
C ASP A 225 -5.61 21.46 0.37
N GLY A 226 -4.52 22.18 0.06
CA GLY A 226 -3.21 21.96 0.66
C GLY A 226 -2.51 20.64 0.28
N LEU A 227 -2.92 19.95 -0.78
CA LEU A 227 -2.24 18.76 -1.26
C LEU A 227 -0.84 19.11 -1.77
N LEU A 228 0.19 18.47 -1.20
CA LEU A 228 1.55 18.56 -1.72
C LEU A 228 1.69 17.74 -3.00
N PRO A 229 2.59 18.14 -3.92
CA PRO A 229 2.89 17.32 -5.10
C PRO A 229 3.21 15.86 -4.70
N PRO A 230 2.70 14.86 -5.43
CA PRO A 230 3.02 13.47 -5.13
C PRO A 230 4.51 13.19 -5.38
N PRO A 231 5.12 12.23 -4.65
CA PRO A 231 6.48 11.78 -4.91
C PRO A 231 6.68 11.35 -6.37
N GLN A 232 7.87 11.61 -6.92
CA GLN A 232 8.15 11.37 -8.34
C GLN A 232 8.09 9.89 -8.76
N TYR A 233 8.33 8.98 -7.82
CA TYR A 233 8.30 7.53 -8.07
C TYR A 233 6.89 6.93 -8.11
N PHE A 234 5.85 7.63 -7.65
CA PHE A 234 4.48 7.13 -7.61
C PHE A 234 3.99 6.57 -8.95
N PRO A 235 4.13 7.27 -10.09
CA PRO A 235 3.67 6.74 -11.37
C PRO A 235 4.35 5.43 -11.78
N LEU A 236 5.61 5.24 -11.39
CA LEU A 236 6.34 4.02 -11.69
C LEU A 236 5.83 2.85 -10.87
N ASN A 237 5.62 3.03 -9.56
CA ASN A 237 5.08 1.97 -8.70
C ASN A 237 3.69 1.55 -9.19
N VAL A 238 2.81 2.51 -9.52
CA VAL A 238 1.50 2.21 -10.12
C VAL A 238 1.65 1.37 -11.39
N LYS A 239 2.60 1.74 -12.27
CA LYS A 239 2.88 0.98 -13.49
C LYS A 239 3.33 -0.44 -13.16
N MET A 240 4.27 -0.64 -12.24
CA MET A 240 4.74 -1.95 -11.83
C MET A 240 3.63 -2.79 -11.20
N ASN A 241 2.80 -2.21 -10.35
CA ASN A 241 1.66 -2.89 -9.73
C ASN A 241 0.58 -3.30 -10.74
N LYS A 242 0.48 -2.59 -11.86
CA LYS A 242 -0.49 -2.84 -12.92
C LYS A 242 0.02 -3.79 -14.01
N GLU A 243 1.29 -3.64 -14.40
CA GLU A 243 1.88 -4.37 -15.52
C GLU A 243 2.65 -5.63 -15.09
N GLY A 244 2.97 -5.74 -13.80
CA GLY A 244 3.88 -6.74 -13.26
C GLY A 244 5.30 -6.23 -13.12
N TYR A 245 6.14 -6.99 -12.45
CA TYR A 245 7.51 -6.63 -12.10
C TYR A 245 8.40 -7.88 -12.00
N GLU A 246 9.71 -7.68 -12.05
CA GLU A 246 10.69 -8.72 -11.83
C GLU A 246 10.69 -9.20 -10.38
N ASP A 247 10.90 -10.51 -10.17
CA ASP A 247 10.97 -11.10 -8.84
C ASP A 247 12.07 -10.44 -8.00
N ILE A 248 11.75 -10.08 -6.75
CA ILE A 248 12.71 -9.42 -5.86
C ILE A 248 13.95 -10.27 -5.60
N LYS A 249 13.82 -11.59 -5.58
CA LYS A 249 14.97 -12.51 -5.39
C LYS A 249 15.95 -12.38 -6.53
N SER A 250 15.47 -12.33 -7.79
CA SER A 250 16.30 -12.09 -8.97
C SER A 250 17.00 -10.72 -8.90
N VAL A 251 16.29 -9.68 -8.49
CA VAL A 251 16.86 -8.35 -8.31
C VAL A 251 17.95 -8.34 -7.24
N LEU A 252 17.72 -9.02 -6.11
CA LEU A 252 18.70 -9.12 -5.04
C LEU A 252 19.93 -9.93 -5.47
N GLU A 253 19.75 -11.08 -6.13
CA GLU A 253 20.86 -11.91 -6.61
C GLU A 253 21.78 -11.17 -7.58
N THR A 254 21.22 -10.32 -8.43
CA THR A 254 22.00 -9.53 -9.40
C THR A 254 22.56 -8.23 -8.80
N GLY A 255 21.84 -7.61 -7.87
CA GLY A 255 22.13 -6.27 -7.34
C GLY A 255 22.94 -6.22 -6.06
N THR A 256 22.97 -7.31 -5.26
CA THR A 256 23.66 -7.31 -3.95
C THR A 256 24.96 -8.12 -3.98
N ARG A 257 25.95 -7.62 -4.69
CA ARG A 257 27.29 -8.22 -4.72
C ARG A 257 28.26 -7.37 -3.88
N PRO A 258 28.90 -7.91 -2.82
CA PRO A 258 29.92 -7.19 -2.10
C PRO A 258 31.12 -6.89 -3.01
N LEU A 259 31.61 -5.67 -2.95
CA LEU A 259 32.77 -5.20 -3.70
C LEU A 259 33.95 -4.97 -2.75
N SER A 260 35.19 -5.22 -3.21
CA SER A 260 36.38 -4.71 -2.53
C SER A 260 36.40 -3.17 -2.61
N PRO A 261 37.13 -2.47 -1.74
CA PRO A 261 37.29 -1.01 -1.85
C PRO A 261 37.79 -0.56 -3.23
N GLU A 262 38.71 -1.32 -3.82
CA GLU A 262 39.28 -1.05 -5.13
C GLU A 262 38.24 -1.24 -6.25
N ASP A 263 37.48 -2.35 -6.21
CA ASP A 263 36.41 -2.61 -7.18
C ASP A 263 35.28 -1.60 -7.04
N PHE A 264 34.98 -1.14 -5.81
CA PHE A 264 33.99 -0.12 -5.55
C PHE A 264 34.36 1.21 -6.21
N GLU A 265 35.61 1.67 -6.02
CA GLU A 265 36.11 2.89 -6.64
C GLU A 265 36.11 2.80 -8.17
N VAL A 266 36.57 1.70 -8.73
CA VAL A 266 36.54 1.45 -10.19
C VAL A 266 35.10 1.49 -10.70
N THR A 267 34.19 0.75 -10.06
CA THR A 267 32.78 0.71 -10.48
C THR A 267 32.13 2.09 -10.39
N ALA A 268 32.36 2.86 -9.34
CA ALA A 268 31.83 4.21 -9.19
C ALA A 268 32.28 5.13 -10.35
N ASN A 269 33.57 5.07 -10.68
CA ASN A 269 34.15 5.91 -11.75
C ASN A 269 33.70 5.49 -13.15
N GLU A 270 33.54 4.19 -13.41
CA GLU A 270 33.17 3.67 -14.75
C GLU A 270 31.68 3.81 -15.04
N THR A 271 30.81 3.65 -14.03
CA THR A 271 29.36 3.61 -14.22
C THR A 271 28.66 4.94 -13.95
N GLY A 272 29.33 5.89 -13.28
CA GLY A 272 28.69 7.11 -12.79
C GLY A 272 27.62 6.81 -11.75
N ALA A 273 27.76 5.71 -11.00
CA ALA A 273 26.83 5.30 -9.96
C ALA A 273 26.72 6.34 -8.85
N ILE A 274 25.51 6.54 -8.34
CA ILE A 274 25.29 7.27 -7.10
C ILE A 274 25.82 6.42 -5.94
N ILE A 275 26.68 6.98 -5.10
CA ILE A 275 27.10 6.37 -3.86
C ILE A 275 26.09 6.73 -2.79
N LEU A 276 25.35 5.74 -2.31
CA LEU A 276 24.31 5.90 -1.29
C LEU A 276 24.81 5.29 0.03
N ASP A 277 25.07 6.14 1.02
CA ASP A 277 25.47 5.69 2.35
C ASP A 277 24.23 5.52 3.23
N VAL A 278 23.97 4.27 3.63
CA VAL A 278 22.78 3.90 4.40
C VAL A 278 23.09 3.60 5.88
N ARG A 279 24.32 3.85 6.32
CA ARG A 279 24.75 3.66 7.71
C ARG A 279 24.04 4.61 8.65
N HIS A 280 24.29 4.46 9.95
CA HIS A 280 23.80 5.43 10.94
C HIS A 280 24.47 6.79 10.75
N GLN A 281 23.75 7.88 11.02
CA GLN A 281 24.23 9.26 10.86
C GLN A 281 25.54 9.53 11.59
N ASP A 282 25.77 8.93 12.76
CA ASP A 282 26.99 9.13 13.53
C ASP A 282 28.22 8.46 12.89
N GLU A 283 28.01 7.40 12.12
CA GLU A 283 29.09 6.76 11.35
C GLU A 283 29.41 7.57 10.10
N PHE A 284 28.39 8.02 9.39
CA PHE A 284 28.56 8.95 8.26
C PHE A 284 29.31 10.21 8.66
N ALA A 285 28.97 10.81 9.80
CA ALA A 285 29.64 12.02 10.31
C ALA A 285 31.09 11.79 10.70
N LYS A 286 31.49 10.60 11.12
CA LYS A 286 32.89 10.26 11.43
C LYS A 286 33.75 10.11 10.18
N GLY A 287 33.16 9.70 9.06
CA GLY A 287 33.84 9.56 7.79
C GLY A 287 32.92 8.92 6.75
N HIS A 288 32.92 9.48 5.55
CA HIS A 288 32.14 9.01 4.42
C HIS A 288 32.89 9.17 3.11
N ILE A 289 32.45 8.46 2.09
CA ILE A 289 33.03 8.57 0.75
C ILE A 289 32.64 9.95 0.18
N PRO A 290 33.61 10.72 -0.36
CA PRO A 290 33.30 12.02 -0.97
C PRO A 290 32.18 11.92 -2.03
N GLN A 291 31.28 12.89 -2.02
CA GLN A 291 30.11 12.98 -2.92
C GLN A 291 29.03 11.88 -2.68
N SER A 292 29.14 11.05 -1.64
CA SER A 292 28.06 10.13 -1.27
C SER A 292 26.83 10.91 -0.78
N ILE A 293 25.66 10.38 -1.12
CA ILE A 293 24.38 10.81 -0.57
C ILE A 293 24.09 10.00 0.68
N PHE A 294 23.79 10.68 1.79
CA PHE A 294 23.42 10.02 3.03
C PHE A 294 21.89 9.88 3.14
N ILE A 295 21.41 8.66 3.27
CA ILE A 295 20.05 8.35 3.66
C ILE A 295 20.12 7.13 4.58
N GLY A 296 20.07 7.34 5.90
CA GLY A 296 20.13 6.28 6.88
C GLY A 296 18.97 5.29 6.72
N ILE A 297 19.27 3.99 6.88
CA ILE A 297 18.26 2.92 6.72
C ILE A 297 17.17 3.00 7.78
N ASP A 298 17.48 3.57 8.96
CA ASP A 298 16.54 3.78 10.04
C ASP A 298 15.69 5.03 9.79
N GLY A 299 14.36 4.85 9.70
CA GLY A 299 13.41 5.96 9.47
C GLY A 299 12.75 5.96 8.10
N GLY A 300 12.59 7.13 7.50
CA GLY A 300 11.89 7.28 6.20
C GLY A 300 12.76 6.96 4.98
N PHE A 301 13.54 5.88 5.01
CA PHE A 301 14.51 5.54 3.96
C PHE A 301 13.88 5.44 2.58
N ALA A 302 12.85 4.60 2.41
CA ALA A 302 12.25 4.33 1.10
C ALA A 302 11.63 5.60 0.46
N PRO A 303 10.83 6.43 1.17
CA PRO A 303 10.33 7.69 0.63
C PRO A 303 11.45 8.67 0.24
N TRP A 304 12.52 8.77 1.02
CA TRP A 304 13.64 9.65 0.71
C TRP A 304 14.43 9.20 -0.51
N VAL A 305 14.72 7.89 -0.63
CA VAL A 305 15.38 7.34 -1.82
C VAL A 305 14.54 7.61 -3.05
N GLY A 306 13.24 7.29 -3.01
CA GLY A 306 12.34 7.52 -4.13
C GLY A 306 12.17 8.99 -4.51
N ALA A 307 12.26 9.91 -3.55
CA ALA A 307 12.18 11.35 -3.81
C ALA A 307 13.46 11.93 -4.44
N LEU A 308 14.62 11.41 -4.05
CA LEU A 308 15.92 11.96 -4.47
C LEU A 308 16.51 11.28 -5.70
N ILE A 309 16.21 10.00 -5.92
CA ILE A 309 16.70 9.20 -7.04
C ILE A 309 15.53 8.93 -7.98
N GLY A 310 15.25 9.88 -8.86
CA GLY A 310 14.09 9.84 -9.76
C GLY A 310 14.26 8.91 -10.96
N ASP A 311 15.49 8.57 -11.35
CA ASP A 311 15.77 7.64 -12.45
C ASP A 311 16.01 6.23 -11.91
N VAL A 312 15.09 5.33 -12.18
CA VAL A 312 15.19 3.91 -11.75
C VAL A 312 16.26 3.11 -12.48
N GLN A 313 16.82 3.64 -13.56
CA GLN A 313 17.96 3.04 -14.27
C GLN A 313 19.30 3.56 -13.75
N GLN A 314 19.28 4.52 -12.81
CA GLN A 314 20.49 5.06 -12.21
C GLN A 314 21.23 3.96 -11.41
N PRO A 315 22.47 3.62 -11.78
CA PRO A 315 23.27 2.71 -10.97
C PRO A 315 23.51 3.26 -9.56
N ILE A 316 23.40 2.40 -8.56
CA ILE A 316 23.60 2.76 -7.15
C ILE A 316 24.64 1.84 -6.55
N LEU A 317 25.59 2.41 -5.83
CA LEU A 317 26.52 1.69 -4.96
C LEU A 317 26.17 1.98 -3.51
N LEU A 318 25.96 0.93 -2.73
CA LEU A 318 25.57 1.05 -1.33
C LEU A 318 26.77 0.98 -0.40
N VAL A 319 26.83 1.88 0.58
CA VAL A 319 27.72 1.78 1.75
C VAL A 319 26.84 1.38 2.93
N THR A 320 27.02 0.15 3.41
CA THR A 320 26.19 -0.46 4.46
C THR A 320 26.96 -0.62 5.77
N PRO A 321 26.30 -0.75 6.93
CA PRO A 321 26.92 -1.31 8.13
C PRO A 321 27.50 -2.72 7.85
N GLU A 322 28.47 -3.15 8.67
CA GLU A 322 29.03 -4.50 8.66
C GLU A 322 28.01 -5.55 9.11
#